data_85288974ee56c392d5c2420afc4380ea
#
_entry.id   85288974ee56c392d5c2420afc4380ea
#
_cell.length_a   1.000
_cell.length_b   1.000
_cell.length_c   1.000
_cell.angle_alpha   90.00
_cell.angle_beta   90.00
_cell.angle_gamma   90.00
#
_symmetry.space_group_name_H-M   'P 1'
#
loop_
_entity.id
_entity.type
_entity.pdbx_description
1 polymer ?
#
loop_
_entity_poly.entity_id
_entity_poly.type
_entity_poly.pdbx_seq_one_letter_code
_entity_poly.pdbx_strand_id
1 'polypeptide(L)'
;MIVDKTVINSNSIKHRSVNWILDYEKFTRKNGDFYDISKDYFGFFPGEDEKYQVHDFEKMDDNDLDSLSSVYDLAYFTDTYGVMGNEWYRHRDINETSKSIYGGLSEKDIALLGKLKKRNKPIITEYNTMGFPTPLDVRKSFQEMFGLEWTGWMGRYIASLDTINNPDLPMWIVRAFRNQNNQNWTFKEEGMIFFHIDGRVAVLEKGRHLNNPMPQIYTDKKNQSVYNVPATMIYPFWIDIVINRNDSNEIVSKYLLSPTWEGEKLLAKYNIPKIFPAILHRSIPYTFYYFCGDFADNPTKFRFAKLEGISGLKFLMYNAVDITDRNRFFWEFYMPMIQSIMDDCYQNRLSKK
;
A
#
# COMPACT_ATOMS: atom_id res chain seq x y z
N MET A 1 7.35 -0.62 -15.01
CA MET A 1 8.26 0.02 -14.02
C MET A 1 7.74 -0.24 -12.63
N ILE A 2 8.62 -0.68 -11.73
CA ILE A 2 8.29 -0.88 -10.31
C ILE A 2 9.11 0.12 -9.51
N VAL A 3 8.49 0.80 -8.54
CA VAL A 3 9.15 1.69 -7.59
C VAL A 3 8.87 1.17 -6.18
N ASP A 4 9.93 0.76 -5.47
CA ASP A 4 9.88 0.27 -4.10
C ASP A 4 11.04 0.89 -3.31
N LYS A 5 10.72 1.86 -2.47
CA LYS A 5 11.72 2.61 -1.69
C LYS A 5 12.02 1.97 -0.33
N THR A 6 11.33 0.87 0.02
CA THR A 6 11.30 0.30 1.40
C THR A 6 12.02 -1.06 1.51
N VAL A 7 12.91 -1.41 0.57
CA VAL A 7 13.61 -2.70 0.56
C VAL A 7 14.79 -2.67 1.54
N ILE A 8 14.59 -3.11 2.79
CA ILE A 8 15.65 -3.18 3.82
C ILE A 8 16.51 -4.44 3.66
N ASN A 9 15.92 -5.54 3.23
CA ASN A 9 16.60 -6.82 2.99
C ASN A 9 15.78 -7.69 2.03
N SER A 10 16.31 -8.86 1.66
CA SER A 10 15.64 -9.78 0.73
C SER A 10 14.29 -10.32 1.20
N ASN A 11 13.95 -10.21 2.49
CA ASN A 11 12.68 -10.68 3.03
C ASN A 11 11.61 -9.57 3.07
N SER A 12 12.03 -8.29 3.06
CA SER A 12 11.16 -7.12 3.13
C SER A 12 10.97 -6.43 1.77
N ILE A 13 10.87 -7.21 0.70
CA ILE A 13 10.61 -6.72 -0.65
C ILE A 13 9.11 -6.52 -0.82
N LYS A 14 8.64 -5.26 -0.87
CA LYS A 14 7.22 -4.92 -0.99
C LYS A 14 6.64 -5.25 -2.38
N HIS A 15 7.44 -5.18 -3.42
CA HIS A 15 7.03 -5.55 -4.78
C HIS A 15 7.07 -7.06 -5.08
N ARG A 16 7.28 -7.92 -4.06
CA ARG A 16 7.36 -9.38 -4.23
C ARG A 16 6.16 -9.96 -4.97
N SER A 17 4.96 -9.58 -4.56
CA SER A 17 3.73 -10.11 -5.15
C SER A 17 3.51 -9.62 -6.58
N VAL A 18 3.96 -8.40 -6.91
CA VAL A 18 3.93 -7.87 -8.28
C VAL A 18 4.83 -8.71 -9.20
N ASN A 19 6.08 -8.96 -8.78
CA ASN A 19 7.00 -9.82 -9.55
C ASN A 19 6.48 -11.24 -9.67
N TRP A 20 5.84 -11.78 -8.62
CA TRP A 20 5.20 -13.09 -8.69
C TRP A 20 4.14 -13.14 -9.79
N ILE A 21 3.30 -12.11 -9.91
CA ILE A 21 2.25 -12.04 -10.94
C ILE A 21 2.89 -11.87 -12.33
N LEU A 22 3.93 -11.03 -12.47
CA LEU A 22 4.65 -10.88 -13.74
C LEU A 22 5.23 -12.22 -14.23
N ASP A 23 5.85 -13.01 -13.35
CA ASP A 23 6.39 -14.33 -13.67
C ASP A 23 5.26 -15.31 -14.04
N TYR A 24 4.17 -15.31 -13.29
CA TYR A 24 3.03 -16.21 -13.51
C TYR A 24 2.35 -15.94 -14.84
N GLU A 25 2.09 -14.69 -15.18
CA GLU A 25 1.50 -14.23 -16.45
C GLU A 25 2.52 -14.18 -17.59
N LYS A 26 3.78 -14.58 -17.34
CA LYS A 26 4.87 -14.61 -18.34
C LYS A 26 5.11 -13.24 -19.01
N PHE A 27 4.92 -12.15 -18.26
CA PHE A 27 5.39 -10.85 -18.69
C PHE A 27 6.91 -10.78 -18.64
N THR A 28 7.52 -10.41 -19.75
CA THR A 28 8.97 -10.35 -19.90
C THR A 28 9.45 -8.95 -20.24
N ARG A 29 10.72 -8.71 -20.04
CA ARG A 29 11.43 -7.55 -20.59
C ARG A 29 11.52 -7.64 -22.11
N LYS A 30 11.90 -6.54 -22.78
CA LYS A 30 12.00 -6.49 -24.25
C LYS A 30 12.96 -7.54 -24.85
N ASN A 31 13.94 -7.97 -24.08
CA ASN A 31 14.91 -9.01 -24.49
C ASN A 31 14.40 -10.45 -24.28
N GLY A 32 13.18 -10.62 -23.77
CA GLY A 32 12.57 -11.92 -23.51
C GLY A 32 12.87 -12.50 -22.12
N ASP A 33 13.72 -11.88 -21.30
CA ASP A 33 14.03 -12.33 -19.96
C ASP A 33 12.90 -11.98 -18.98
N PHE A 34 12.72 -12.80 -17.96
CA PHE A 34 11.84 -12.47 -16.82
C PHE A 34 12.42 -11.32 -16.00
N TYR A 35 11.55 -10.64 -15.26
CA TYR A 35 11.98 -9.60 -14.33
C TYR A 35 12.72 -10.19 -13.13
N ASP A 36 13.88 -9.60 -12.82
CA ASP A 36 14.66 -9.97 -11.63
C ASP A 36 14.20 -9.10 -10.44
N ILE A 37 13.57 -9.72 -9.46
CA ILE A 37 13.05 -9.06 -8.27
C ILE A 37 14.11 -8.27 -7.50
N SER A 38 15.38 -8.65 -7.60
CA SER A 38 16.49 -7.99 -6.90
C SER A 38 17.12 -6.83 -7.67
N LYS A 39 16.73 -6.62 -8.95
CA LYS A 39 17.39 -5.65 -9.84
C LYS A 39 16.43 -4.77 -10.63
N ASP A 40 15.26 -5.28 -11.01
CA ASP A 40 14.37 -4.62 -11.97
C ASP A 40 13.35 -3.72 -11.27
N TYR A 41 13.81 -2.87 -10.33
CA TYR A 41 13.01 -1.86 -9.66
C TYR A 41 13.82 -0.58 -9.42
N PHE A 42 13.13 0.50 -9.09
CA PHE A 42 13.70 1.76 -8.62
C PHE A 42 13.46 1.90 -7.11
N GLY A 43 14.49 2.28 -6.37
CA GLY A 43 14.41 2.45 -4.93
C GLY A 43 15.71 2.16 -4.20
N PHE A 44 15.60 1.57 -3.01
CA PHE A 44 16.72 1.27 -2.13
C PHE A 44 17.24 -0.14 -2.35
N PHE A 45 18.55 -0.27 -2.55
CA PHE A 45 19.25 -1.54 -2.76
C PHE A 45 20.17 -1.83 -1.58
N PRO A 46 19.76 -2.74 -0.68
CA PRO A 46 20.58 -3.11 0.47
C PRO A 46 21.83 -3.85 0.04
N GLY A 47 22.97 -3.49 0.64
CA GLY A 47 24.26 -4.16 0.49
C GLY A 47 24.73 -4.78 1.80
N GLU A 48 25.94 -5.31 1.79
CA GLU A 48 26.60 -5.84 2.99
C GLU A 48 27.18 -4.70 3.85
N ASP A 49 27.38 -4.97 5.14
CA ASP A 49 27.99 -4.05 6.11
C ASP A 49 27.36 -2.66 6.16
N GLU A 50 26.02 -2.61 6.18
CA GLU A 50 25.25 -1.36 6.23
C GLU A 50 25.49 -0.42 5.06
N LYS A 51 26.10 -0.91 3.96
CA LYS A 51 26.22 -0.18 2.70
C LYS A 51 24.95 -0.35 1.88
N TYR A 52 24.62 0.64 1.09
CA TYR A 52 23.46 0.60 0.20
C TYR A 52 23.72 1.40 -1.07
N GLN A 53 22.90 1.15 -2.06
CA GLN A 53 22.78 1.95 -3.27
C GLN A 53 21.34 2.44 -3.42
N VAL A 54 21.17 3.55 -4.10
CA VAL A 54 19.85 4.08 -4.43
C VAL A 54 19.79 4.24 -5.95
N HIS A 55 18.79 3.60 -6.55
CA HIS A 55 18.46 3.78 -7.96
C HIS A 55 17.12 4.50 -8.03
N ASP A 56 17.14 5.79 -8.23
CA ASP A 56 15.97 6.66 -8.28
C ASP A 56 16.07 7.68 -9.43
N PHE A 57 15.22 8.67 -9.40
CA PHE A 57 15.11 9.68 -10.46
C PHE A 57 15.82 10.99 -10.13
N GLU A 58 16.42 11.14 -8.95
CA GLU A 58 16.94 12.41 -8.42
C GLU A 58 18.01 13.05 -9.33
N LYS A 59 18.84 12.22 -9.95
CA LYS A 59 19.92 12.66 -10.84
C LYS A 59 19.49 12.81 -12.31
N MET A 60 18.24 12.44 -12.64
CA MET A 60 17.72 12.50 -14.00
C MET A 60 17.30 13.91 -14.38
N ASP A 61 17.61 14.32 -15.58
CA ASP A 61 17.10 15.56 -16.16
C ASP A 61 15.70 15.34 -16.77
N ASP A 62 15.12 16.40 -17.36
CA ASP A 62 13.77 16.31 -17.94
C ASP A 62 13.70 15.40 -19.15
N ASN A 63 14.77 15.29 -19.95
CA ASN A 63 14.86 14.42 -21.11
C ASN A 63 15.00 12.95 -20.68
N ASP A 64 15.74 12.69 -19.65
CA ASP A 64 15.87 11.33 -19.06
C ASP A 64 14.51 10.83 -18.59
N LEU A 65 13.78 11.65 -17.82
CA LEU A 65 12.44 11.33 -17.35
C LEU A 65 11.44 11.15 -18.49
N ASP A 66 11.56 11.96 -19.57
CA ASP A 66 10.72 11.83 -20.74
C ASP A 66 10.98 10.51 -21.47
N SER A 67 12.26 10.18 -21.69
CA SER A 67 12.69 8.90 -22.25
C SER A 67 12.19 7.72 -21.42
N LEU A 68 12.37 7.79 -20.09
CA LEU A 68 11.93 6.75 -19.17
C LEU A 68 10.42 6.53 -19.25
N SER A 69 9.62 7.60 -19.25
CA SER A 69 8.16 7.54 -19.37
C SER A 69 7.68 6.93 -20.69
N SER A 70 8.50 6.99 -21.75
CA SER A 70 8.18 6.41 -23.04
C SER A 70 8.40 4.89 -23.10
N VAL A 71 9.40 4.40 -22.36
CA VAL A 71 9.87 3.00 -22.40
C VAL A 71 8.93 2.06 -21.69
N TYR A 72 8.37 2.48 -20.54
CA TYR A 72 7.52 1.64 -19.70
C TYR A 72 6.06 1.72 -20.13
N ASP A 73 5.37 0.59 -20.02
CA ASP A 73 3.95 0.48 -20.38
C ASP A 73 3.03 0.70 -19.17
N LEU A 74 3.54 0.49 -17.95
CA LEU A 74 2.86 0.68 -16.67
C LEU A 74 3.88 1.09 -15.60
N ALA A 75 3.49 1.95 -14.67
CA ALA A 75 4.26 2.27 -13.47
C ALA A 75 3.50 1.86 -12.22
N TYR A 76 4.17 1.13 -11.32
CA TYR A 76 3.64 0.74 -10.02
C TYR A 76 4.58 1.19 -8.90
N PHE A 77 4.10 2.11 -8.06
CA PHE A 77 4.74 2.55 -6.84
C PHE A 77 4.17 1.72 -5.69
N THR A 78 4.90 0.67 -5.28
CA THR A 78 4.41 -0.32 -4.30
C THR A 78 4.61 0.15 -2.86
N ASP A 79 5.69 0.86 -2.58
CA ASP A 79 5.90 1.48 -1.27
C ASP A 79 6.93 2.61 -1.37
N THR A 80 6.60 3.76 -0.80
CA THR A 80 7.48 4.92 -0.75
C THR A 80 7.83 5.36 0.67
N TYR A 81 7.47 4.59 1.71
CA TYR A 81 7.88 4.88 3.10
C TYR A 81 9.40 5.01 3.22
N GLY A 82 10.12 4.11 2.58
CA GLY A 82 11.58 4.15 2.56
C GLY A 82 12.24 3.44 3.73
N VAL A 83 13.42 3.90 4.09
CA VAL A 83 14.29 3.25 5.09
C VAL A 83 14.67 4.25 6.18
N MET A 84 14.40 3.87 7.43
CA MET A 84 14.73 4.65 8.61
C MET A 84 16.05 4.19 9.23
N GLY A 85 16.79 5.10 9.86
CA GLY A 85 18.08 4.79 10.49
C GLY A 85 18.00 3.70 11.57
N ASN A 86 16.91 3.68 12.35
CA ASN A 86 16.69 2.65 13.35
C ASN A 86 16.31 1.29 12.77
N GLU A 87 15.92 1.20 11.51
CA GLU A 87 15.64 -0.06 10.81
C GLU A 87 16.88 -0.59 10.09
N TRP A 88 17.76 0.32 9.67
CA TRP A 88 18.94 0.00 8.86
C TRP A 88 20.20 -0.27 9.69
N TYR A 89 20.55 0.63 10.62
CA TYR A 89 21.79 0.51 11.39
C TYR A 89 21.66 -0.44 12.57
N ARG A 90 22.67 -1.32 12.76
CA ARG A 90 22.75 -2.32 13.86
C ARG A 90 22.92 -1.65 15.22
N HIS A 91 23.74 -0.59 15.28
CA HIS A 91 24.00 0.19 16.49
C HIS A 91 23.12 1.44 16.51
N ARG A 92 21.96 1.31 17.15
CA ARG A 92 20.95 2.36 17.22
C ARG A 92 20.62 2.72 18.68
N ASP A 93 20.49 4.02 18.95
CA ASP A 93 19.85 4.46 20.17
C ASP A 93 18.34 4.42 19.97
N ILE A 94 17.69 3.50 20.66
CA ILE A 94 16.21 3.34 20.62
C ILE A 94 15.47 4.54 21.23
N ASN A 95 16.16 5.44 21.91
CA ASN A 95 15.58 6.65 22.49
C ASN A 95 15.62 7.84 21.53
N GLU A 96 16.43 7.79 20.49
CA GLU A 96 16.48 8.85 19.48
C GLU A 96 15.36 8.72 18.46
N THR A 97 14.87 9.86 17.99
CA THR A 97 13.94 9.90 16.85
C THR A 97 14.67 9.44 15.60
N SER A 98 14.20 8.38 14.99
CA SER A 98 14.81 7.83 13.78
C SER A 98 14.73 8.83 12.62
N LYS A 99 15.88 9.11 12.00
CA LYS A 99 15.94 9.93 10.78
C LYS A 99 15.71 9.03 9.56
N SER A 100 15.02 9.56 8.56
CA SER A 100 14.93 8.91 7.26
C SER A 100 16.29 8.91 6.58
N ILE A 101 16.74 7.74 6.12
CA ILE A 101 17.91 7.58 5.25
C ILE A 101 17.50 7.85 3.82
N TYR A 102 16.38 7.28 3.41
CA TYR A 102 15.81 7.34 2.07
C TYR A 102 14.31 7.09 2.11
N GLY A 103 13.56 7.71 1.20
CA GLY A 103 12.11 7.46 1.05
C GLY A 103 11.30 8.72 0.80
N GLY A 104 9.99 8.55 0.76
CA GLY A 104 9.03 9.56 0.35
C GLY A 104 8.97 9.76 -1.17
N LEU A 105 7.90 10.36 -1.65
CA LEU A 105 7.91 10.93 -3.00
C LEU A 105 8.80 12.16 -3.04
N SER A 106 9.41 12.41 -4.19
CA SER A 106 10.19 13.59 -4.50
C SER A 106 9.56 14.41 -5.63
N GLU A 107 10.10 15.60 -5.89
CA GLU A 107 9.69 16.40 -7.05
C GLU A 107 9.95 15.67 -8.38
N LYS A 108 11.00 14.83 -8.44
CA LYS A 108 11.32 14.03 -9.63
C LYS A 108 10.31 12.89 -9.83
N ASP A 109 9.84 12.26 -8.76
CA ASP A 109 8.73 11.31 -8.83
C ASP A 109 7.48 11.97 -9.41
N ILE A 110 7.13 13.18 -8.93
CA ILE A 110 5.98 13.95 -9.42
C ILE A 110 6.15 14.32 -10.90
N ALA A 111 7.34 14.76 -11.30
CA ALA A 111 7.63 15.07 -12.69
C ALA A 111 7.46 13.84 -13.59
N LEU A 112 7.98 12.69 -13.18
CA LEU A 112 7.80 11.42 -13.89
C LEU A 112 6.35 10.99 -13.99
N LEU A 113 5.61 11.04 -12.86
CA LEU A 113 4.17 10.74 -12.83
C LEU A 113 3.39 11.65 -13.78
N GLY A 114 3.75 12.95 -13.86
CA GLY A 114 3.18 13.89 -14.80
C GLY A 114 3.42 13.52 -16.28
N LYS A 115 4.63 13.02 -16.61
CA LYS A 115 4.97 12.55 -17.96
C LYS A 115 4.24 11.25 -18.32
N LEU A 116 4.17 10.30 -17.40
CA LEU A 116 3.41 9.06 -17.56
C LEU A 116 1.93 9.34 -17.80
N LYS A 117 1.34 10.25 -16.99
CA LYS A 117 -0.04 10.72 -17.14
C LYS A 117 -0.28 11.35 -18.52
N LYS A 118 0.60 12.25 -19.00
CA LYS A 118 0.51 12.86 -20.33
C LYS A 118 0.57 11.83 -21.46
N ARG A 119 1.30 10.74 -21.27
CA ARG A 119 1.42 9.63 -22.23
C ARG A 119 0.31 8.59 -22.10
N ASN A 120 -0.64 8.81 -21.19
CA ASN A 120 -1.70 7.87 -20.84
C ASN A 120 -1.14 6.46 -20.51
N LYS A 121 -0.02 6.43 -19.77
CA LYS A 121 0.53 5.19 -19.21
C LYS A 121 -0.20 4.91 -17.90
N PRO A 122 -0.68 3.68 -17.68
CA PRO A 122 -1.29 3.29 -16.42
C PRO A 122 -0.34 3.49 -15.24
N ILE A 123 -0.86 4.10 -14.19
CA ILE A 123 -0.15 4.40 -12.95
C ILE A 123 -0.89 3.73 -11.80
N ILE A 124 -0.20 2.93 -11.00
CA ILE A 124 -0.69 2.37 -9.75
C ILE A 124 0.17 2.94 -8.63
N THR A 125 -0.47 3.47 -7.61
CA THR A 125 0.20 3.87 -6.36
C THR A 125 -0.62 3.34 -5.19
N GLU A 126 0.00 3.14 -4.05
CA GLU A 126 -0.70 2.62 -2.89
C GLU A 126 -0.27 3.27 -1.57
N TYR A 127 -0.74 2.72 -0.48
CA TYR A 127 -0.42 3.08 0.90
C TYR A 127 1.02 3.61 1.06
N ASN A 128 1.23 4.55 1.96
CA ASN A 128 2.48 5.31 2.20
C ASN A 128 2.90 6.29 1.10
N THR A 129 2.25 6.34 -0.06
CA THR A 129 2.62 7.31 -1.11
C THR A 129 2.54 8.76 -0.62
N MET A 130 1.52 9.08 0.16
CA MET A 130 1.29 10.43 0.71
C MET A 130 1.75 10.60 2.16
N GLY A 131 2.09 9.48 2.83
CA GLY A 131 2.54 9.46 4.21
C GLY A 131 3.95 10.02 4.42
N PHE A 132 4.41 10.00 5.68
CA PHE A 132 5.81 10.28 5.99
C PHE A 132 6.73 9.25 5.27
N PRO A 133 7.87 9.65 4.71
CA PRO A 133 8.52 10.97 4.78
C PRO A 133 8.27 11.91 3.59
N THR A 134 7.21 11.69 2.79
CA THR A 134 6.87 12.56 1.66
C THR A 134 6.70 14.01 2.11
N PRO A 135 7.46 14.99 1.56
CA PRO A 135 7.32 16.40 1.89
C PRO A 135 5.92 16.94 1.61
N LEU A 136 5.49 17.95 2.36
CA LEU A 136 4.12 18.47 2.28
C LEU A 136 3.77 19.07 0.92
N ASP A 137 4.68 19.76 0.28
CA ASP A 137 4.53 20.36 -1.06
C ASP A 137 4.45 19.29 -2.14
N VAL A 138 5.29 18.27 -2.08
CA VAL A 138 5.25 17.10 -2.97
C VAL A 138 3.93 16.34 -2.79
N ARG A 139 3.49 16.14 -1.54
CA ARG A 139 2.19 15.52 -1.24
C ARG A 139 1.04 16.31 -1.85
N LYS A 140 1.04 17.64 -1.71
CA LYS A 140 0.02 18.51 -2.30
C LYS A 140 0.00 18.37 -3.82
N SER A 141 1.16 18.39 -4.46
CA SER A 141 1.28 18.21 -5.91
C SER A 141 0.71 16.86 -6.37
N PHE A 142 0.97 15.78 -5.62
CA PHE A 142 0.40 14.47 -5.88
C PHE A 142 -1.13 14.47 -5.74
N GLN A 143 -1.65 15.01 -4.66
CA GLN A 143 -3.08 15.10 -4.37
C GLN A 143 -3.83 15.89 -5.45
N GLU A 144 -3.29 17.03 -5.86
CA GLU A 144 -3.85 17.87 -6.93
C GLU A 144 -3.81 17.15 -8.29
N MET A 145 -2.69 16.48 -8.60
CA MET A 145 -2.51 15.75 -9.85
C MET A 145 -3.56 14.66 -10.05
N PHE A 146 -3.93 13.95 -8.99
CA PHE A 146 -4.82 12.79 -9.05
C PHE A 146 -6.22 13.03 -8.45
N GLY A 147 -6.45 14.20 -7.85
CA GLY A 147 -7.74 14.54 -7.25
C GLY A 147 -8.07 13.72 -6.01
N LEU A 148 -7.08 13.52 -5.15
CA LEU A 148 -7.15 12.81 -3.89
C LEU A 148 -6.84 13.75 -2.73
N GLU A 149 -7.31 13.40 -1.53
CA GLU A 149 -6.86 14.05 -0.29
C GLU A 149 -6.62 12.98 0.77
N TRP A 150 -5.38 12.88 1.23
CA TRP A 150 -5.07 12.08 2.39
C TRP A 150 -5.40 12.85 3.66
N THR A 151 -6.19 12.25 4.55
CA THR A 151 -6.65 12.90 5.78
C THR A 151 -5.55 13.01 6.85
N GLY A 152 -4.39 12.40 6.61
CA GLY A 152 -3.33 12.26 7.60
C GLY A 152 -3.49 11.05 8.53
N TRP A 153 -4.61 10.34 8.46
CA TRP A 153 -4.87 9.15 9.25
C TRP A 153 -4.41 7.88 8.54
N MET A 154 -3.73 7.03 9.29
CA MET A 154 -3.41 5.65 8.95
C MET A 154 -3.99 4.74 10.03
N GLY A 155 -4.34 3.52 9.65
CA GLY A 155 -4.93 2.56 10.58
C GLY A 155 -4.44 1.14 10.38
N ARG A 156 -4.54 0.33 11.44
CA ARG A 156 -4.22 -1.10 11.39
C ARG A 156 -5.02 -1.86 12.45
N TYR A 157 -5.44 -3.07 12.10
CA TYR A 157 -5.94 -4.04 13.08
C TYR A 157 -4.78 -4.58 13.93
N ILE A 158 -5.06 -4.77 15.22
CA ILE A 158 -4.15 -5.36 16.20
C ILE A 158 -4.89 -6.48 16.92
N ALA A 159 -4.34 -7.69 16.88
CA ALA A 159 -4.97 -8.90 17.44
C ALA A 159 -5.09 -8.90 18.98
N SER A 160 -4.30 -8.08 19.66
CA SER A 160 -4.42 -7.83 21.10
C SER A 160 -3.87 -6.46 21.44
N LEU A 161 -4.67 -5.65 22.10
CA LEU A 161 -4.26 -4.34 22.61
C LEU A 161 -3.63 -4.40 24.02
N ASP A 162 -3.45 -5.59 24.56
CA ASP A 162 -2.78 -5.79 25.85
C ASP A 162 -1.27 -5.56 25.73
N THR A 163 -0.79 -4.50 26.38
CA THR A 163 0.65 -4.12 26.36
C THR A 163 1.57 -5.13 27.07
N ILE A 164 1.01 -6.07 27.82
CA ILE A 164 1.79 -7.11 28.55
C ILE A 164 1.96 -8.32 27.64
N ASN A 165 0.90 -8.72 26.95
CA ASN A 165 0.83 -9.97 26.21
C ASN A 165 1.10 -9.80 24.70
N ASN A 166 1.19 -8.57 24.19
CA ASN A 166 1.46 -8.30 22.79
C ASN A 166 2.74 -7.46 22.60
N PRO A 167 3.88 -8.10 22.33
CA PRO A 167 5.13 -7.40 22.04
C PRO A 167 5.11 -6.64 20.71
N ASP A 168 4.19 -6.99 19.79
CA ASP A 168 4.08 -6.35 18.48
C ASP A 168 3.30 -5.03 18.52
N LEU A 169 2.71 -4.68 19.66
CA LEU A 169 2.05 -3.41 19.87
C LEU A 169 3.09 -2.28 20.01
N PRO A 170 3.17 -1.32 19.08
CA PRO A 170 4.20 -0.30 19.13
C PRO A 170 4.08 0.59 20.38
N MET A 171 5.05 0.54 21.28
CA MET A 171 5.01 1.28 22.56
C MET A 171 4.97 2.81 22.37
N TRP A 172 5.41 3.33 21.22
CA TRP A 172 5.28 4.75 20.92
C TRP A 172 3.81 5.17 20.76
N ILE A 173 2.95 4.29 20.22
CA ILE A 173 1.49 4.51 20.12
C ILE A 173 0.87 4.59 21.51
N VAL A 174 1.25 3.68 22.40
CA VAL A 174 0.78 3.66 23.79
C VAL A 174 1.17 4.94 24.51
N ARG A 175 2.41 5.40 24.31
CA ARG A 175 2.90 6.67 24.88
C ARG A 175 2.15 7.88 24.30
N ALA A 176 1.97 7.92 22.98
CA ALA A 176 1.22 9.00 22.33
C ALA A 176 -0.22 9.09 22.84
N PHE A 177 -0.92 7.94 22.97
CA PHE A 177 -2.27 7.87 23.52
C PHE A 177 -2.34 8.39 24.96
N ARG A 178 -1.41 7.96 25.84
CA ARG A 178 -1.34 8.41 27.25
C ARG A 178 -1.15 9.92 27.35
N ASN A 179 -0.21 10.46 26.59
CA ASN A 179 0.08 11.88 26.57
C ASN A 179 -1.11 12.72 26.05
N GLN A 180 -1.76 12.25 24.98
CA GLN A 180 -2.89 12.94 24.37
C GLN A 180 -4.11 13.00 25.27
N ASN A 181 -4.41 11.93 26.00
CA ASN A 181 -5.67 11.81 26.76
C ASN A 181 -5.47 12.02 28.28
N ASN A 182 -4.23 12.15 28.75
CA ASN A 182 -3.90 12.13 30.19
C ASN A 182 -4.52 10.94 30.92
N GLN A 183 -4.52 9.76 30.27
CA GLN A 183 -5.16 8.54 30.73
C GLN A 183 -4.21 7.35 30.55
N ASN A 184 -4.38 6.35 31.42
CA ASN A 184 -3.68 5.10 31.27
C ASN A 184 -4.23 4.29 30.09
N TRP A 185 -3.37 3.48 29.48
CA TRP A 185 -3.77 2.49 28.50
C TRP A 185 -4.48 1.33 29.22
N THR A 186 -5.78 1.14 28.91
CA THR A 186 -6.62 0.13 29.55
C THR A 186 -7.16 -0.92 28.58
N PHE A 187 -6.82 -0.80 27.32
CA PHE A 187 -7.28 -1.70 26.26
C PHE A 187 -6.59 -3.05 26.36
N LYS A 188 -7.31 -4.14 26.09
CA LYS A 188 -6.82 -5.53 26.16
C LYS A 188 -7.24 -6.37 24.98
N GLU A 189 -8.48 -6.19 24.52
CA GLU A 189 -9.04 -6.99 23.43
C GLU A 189 -8.40 -6.62 22.07
N GLU A 190 -8.76 -7.35 21.03
CA GLU A 190 -8.42 -6.99 19.67
C GLU A 190 -9.08 -5.66 19.24
N GLY A 191 -8.50 -4.97 18.27
CA GLY A 191 -9.07 -3.69 17.85
C GLY A 191 -8.38 -3.03 16.67
N MET A 192 -8.82 -1.82 16.36
CA MET A 192 -8.17 -0.94 15.39
C MET A 192 -7.44 0.19 16.10
N ILE A 193 -6.24 0.45 15.65
CA ILE A 193 -5.52 1.66 16.03
C ILE A 193 -5.42 2.54 14.80
N PHE A 194 -5.81 3.80 14.95
CA PHE A 194 -5.56 4.86 13.98
C PHE A 194 -4.56 5.83 14.56
N PHE A 195 -3.61 6.26 13.77
CA PHE A 195 -2.69 7.33 14.13
C PHE A 195 -2.62 8.36 13.01
N HIS A 196 -2.50 9.60 13.41
CA HIS A 196 -2.46 10.74 12.51
C HIS A 196 -1.03 11.26 12.40
N ILE A 197 -0.67 11.84 11.27
CA ILE A 197 0.67 12.38 11.02
C ILE A 197 1.12 13.44 12.04
N ASP A 198 0.17 14.11 12.72
CA ASP A 198 0.47 15.08 13.79
C ASP A 198 0.66 14.44 15.18
N GLY A 199 0.63 13.10 15.26
CA GLY A 199 0.84 12.35 16.49
C GLY A 199 -0.44 11.98 17.26
N ARG A 200 -1.63 12.38 16.82
CA ARG A 200 -2.89 11.94 17.43
C ARG A 200 -3.12 10.46 17.22
N VAL A 201 -3.72 9.81 18.23
CA VAL A 201 -4.03 8.38 18.23
C VAL A 201 -5.49 8.18 18.60
N ALA A 202 -6.19 7.33 17.86
CA ALA A 202 -7.52 6.83 18.20
C ALA A 202 -7.47 5.29 18.30
N VAL A 203 -8.00 4.73 19.38
CA VAL A 203 -8.01 3.29 19.65
C VAL A 203 -9.44 2.81 19.76
N LEU A 204 -9.81 1.87 18.90
CA LEU A 204 -11.15 1.26 18.87
C LEU A 204 -11.03 -0.20 19.24
N GLU A 205 -11.46 -0.55 20.45
CA GLU A 205 -11.41 -1.90 20.99
C GLU A 205 -12.70 -2.66 20.66
N LYS A 206 -12.60 -3.94 20.37
CA LYS A 206 -13.72 -4.85 20.16
C LYS A 206 -14.67 -4.88 21.37
N GLY A 207 -15.95 -5.03 21.13
CA GLY A 207 -17.01 -5.07 22.14
C GLY A 207 -17.34 -3.71 22.73
N ARG A 208 -16.38 -2.81 22.91
CA ARG A 208 -16.60 -1.46 23.39
C ARG A 208 -16.87 -0.50 22.23
N HIS A 209 -15.96 -0.44 21.26
CA HIS A 209 -16.01 0.54 20.17
C HIS A 209 -16.33 -0.10 18.81
N LEU A 210 -16.07 -1.40 18.65
CA LEU A 210 -16.29 -2.13 17.40
C LEU A 210 -17.08 -3.41 17.66
N ASN A 211 -18.10 -3.66 16.82
CA ASN A 211 -18.80 -4.95 16.76
C ASN A 211 -17.90 -5.99 16.06
N ASN A 212 -17.24 -5.59 14.97
CA ASN A 212 -16.19 -6.35 14.31
C ASN A 212 -14.94 -5.48 14.23
N PRO A 213 -13.80 -5.94 14.79
CA PRO A 213 -12.57 -5.14 14.83
C PRO A 213 -11.81 -5.11 13.50
N MET A 214 -12.12 -6.01 12.57
CA MET A 214 -11.41 -6.10 11.30
C MET A 214 -12.13 -5.30 10.21
N PRO A 215 -11.43 -4.39 9.51
CA PRO A 215 -11.98 -3.71 8.36
C PRO A 215 -12.36 -4.71 7.26
N GLN A 216 -13.44 -4.44 6.56
CA GLN A 216 -13.84 -5.20 5.39
C GLN A 216 -13.75 -4.32 4.15
N ILE A 217 -13.16 -4.85 3.09
CA ILE A 217 -13.26 -4.27 1.76
C ILE A 217 -14.56 -4.77 1.15
N TYR A 218 -15.42 -3.86 0.72
CA TYR A 218 -16.63 -4.15 -0.03
C TYR A 218 -16.46 -3.68 -1.48
N THR A 219 -16.76 -4.56 -2.42
CA THR A 219 -16.74 -4.31 -3.86
C THR A 219 -18.15 -4.52 -4.43
N ASP A 220 -18.67 -3.57 -5.19
CA ASP A 220 -19.97 -3.70 -5.82
C ASP A 220 -19.98 -4.76 -6.95
N LYS A 221 -21.18 -5.19 -7.36
CA LYS A 221 -21.34 -6.27 -8.33
C LYS A 221 -20.71 -5.99 -9.69
N LYS A 222 -20.71 -4.73 -10.15
CA LYS A 222 -20.07 -4.31 -11.40
C LYS A 222 -18.56 -4.56 -11.31
N ASN A 223 -17.95 -4.03 -10.27
CA ASN A 223 -16.50 -4.09 -10.07
C ASN A 223 -16.01 -5.50 -9.69
N GLN A 224 -16.84 -6.32 -9.01
CA GLN A 224 -16.54 -7.75 -8.83
C GLN A 224 -16.30 -8.45 -10.17
N SER A 225 -17.16 -8.17 -11.15
CA SER A 225 -17.07 -8.81 -12.48
C SER A 225 -15.89 -8.28 -13.29
N VAL A 226 -15.58 -6.98 -13.19
CA VAL A 226 -14.45 -6.35 -13.90
C VAL A 226 -13.11 -6.86 -13.39
N TYR A 227 -12.96 -6.98 -12.08
CA TYR A 227 -11.66 -7.30 -11.45
C TYR A 227 -11.57 -8.74 -10.94
N ASN A 228 -12.60 -9.54 -11.14
CA ASN A 228 -12.69 -10.93 -10.66
C ASN A 228 -12.37 -11.07 -9.15
N VAL A 229 -12.93 -10.18 -8.34
CA VAL A 229 -12.73 -10.13 -6.89
C VAL A 229 -14.04 -10.43 -6.13
N PRO A 230 -13.98 -10.92 -4.88
CA PRO A 230 -15.18 -11.19 -4.09
C PRO A 230 -15.91 -9.91 -3.67
N ALA A 231 -17.19 -10.04 -3.32
CA ALA A 231 -18.02 -8.95 -2.80
C ALA A 231 -17.45 -8.35 -1.51
N THR A 232 -16.87 -9.18 -0.66
CA THR A 232 -16.29 -8.78 0.62
C THR A 232 -14.95 -9.48 0.85
N MET A 233 -13.98 -8.73 1.37
CA MET A 233 -12.66 -9.25 1.79
C MET A 233 -12.29 -8.63 3.13
N ILE A 234 -11.88 -9.45 4.09
CA ILE A 234 -11.31 -8.95 5.36
C ILE A 234 -9.90 -8.46 5.10
N TYR A 235 -9.59 -7.27 5.62
CA TYR A 235 -8.28 -6.63 5.42
C TYR A 235 -7.73 -6.07 6.74
N PRO A 236 -7.02 -6.88 7.54
CA PRO A 236 -6.53 -6.50 8.86
C PRO A 236 -5.16 -5.79 8.84
N PHE A 237 -4.71 -5.34 7.69
CA PHE A 237 -3.38 -4.75 7.50
C PHE A 237 -3.42 -3.22 7.52
N TRP A 238 -2.32 -2.59 7.11
CA TRP A 238 -2.18 -1.15 7.06
C TRP A 238 -3.10 -0.52 6.00
N ILE A 239 -3.77 0.54 6.41
CA ILE A 239 -4.66 1.35 5.56
C ILE A 239 -4.36 2.83 5.77
N ASP A 240 -4.57 3.63 4.74
CA ASP A 240 -4.68 5.08 4.86
C ASP A 240 -6.11 5.55 4.53
N ILE A 241 -6.49 6.68 5.12
CA ILE A 241 -7.83 7.24 4.92
C ILE A 241 -7.73 8.37 3.92
N VAL A 242 -8.26 8.11 2.72
CA VAL A 242 -8.23 9.03 1.59
C VAL A 242 -9.65 9.46 1.23
N ILE A 243 -9.80 10.73 0.89
CA ILE A 243 -11.03 11.32 0.38
C ILE A 243 -10.88 11.49 -1.13
N ASN A 244 -11.89 11.06 -1.88
CA ASN A 244 -11.98 11.38 -3.30
C ASN A 244 -12.40 12.85 -3.47
N ARG A 245 -11.56 13.63 -4.17
CA ARG A 245 -11.79 15.06 -4.46
C ARG A 245 -12.11 15.33 -5.94
N ASN A 246 -12.30 14.29 -6.74
CA ASN A 246 -12.61 14.44 -8.15
C ASN A 246 -13.64 13.40 -8.60
N ASP A 247 -14.77 13.85 -9.08
CA ASP A 247 -15.90 13.00 -9.48
C ASP A 247 -15.55 12.07 -10.67
N SER A 248 -14.47 12.36 -11.42
CA SER A 248 -13.96 11.45 -12.45
C SER A 248 -13.21 10.23 -11.87
N ASN A 249 -12.91 10.20 -10.58
CA ASN A 249 -12.39 9.01 -9.92
C ASN A 249 -13.55 8.12 -9.49
N GLU A 250 -13.57 6.89 -9.95
CA GLU A 250 -14.49 5.85 -9.47
C GLU A 250 -13.97 5.25 -8.15
N ILE A 251 -14.84 5.03 -7.20
CA ILE A 251 -14.53 4.24 -6.00
C ILE A 251 -14.86 2.79 -6.34
N VAL A 252 -13.84 2.01 -6.68
CA VAL A 252 -13.96 0.59 -7.07
C VAL A 252 -14.36 -0.27 -5.88
N SER A 253 -13.74 -0.02 -4.73
CA SER A 253 -14.01 -0.73 -3.49
C SER A 253 -13.92 0.21 -2.30
N LYS A 254 -14.60 -0.11 -1.20
CA LYS A 254 -14.68 0.70 0.03
C LYS A 254 -14.29 -0.12 1.24
N TYR A 255 -13.59 0.49 2.18
CA TYR A 255 -13.48 -0.03 3.54
C TYR A 255 -14.77 0.23 4.30
N LEU A 256 -15.19 -0.78 5.06
CA LEU A 256 -16.30 -0.71 6.00
C LEU A 256 -15.77 -1.02 7.40
N LEU A 257 -15.94 -0.08 8.33
CA LEU A 257 -15.75 -0.30 9.75
C LEU A 257 -17.12 -0.63 10.38
N SER A 258 -17.13 -1.47 11.41
CA SER A 258 -18.35 -1.86 12.13
C SER A 258 -18.34 -1.30 13.56
N PRO A 259 -18.50 0.03 13.76
CA PRO A 259 -18.47 0.62 15.07
C PRO A 259 -19.76 0.32 15.86
N THR A 260 -19.63 0.29 17.20
CA THR A 260 -20.73 0.47 18.12
C THR A 260 -21.13 1.95 18.19
N TRP A 261 -22.16 2.28 18.95
CA TRP A 261 -22.53 3.69 19.18
C TRP A 261 -21.39 4.52 19.84
N GLU A 262 -20.65 3.93 20.81
CA GLU A 262 -19.46 4.57 21.39
C GLU A 262 -18.33 4.74 20.36
N GLY A 263 -18.15 3.74 19.52
CA GLY A 263 -17.20 3.79 18.41
C GLY A 263 -17.54 4.88 17.38
N GLU A 264 -18.81 5.05 17.03
CA GLU A 264 -19.23 6.13 16.12
C GLU A 264 -18.91 7.52 16.70
N LYS A 265 -19.16 7.73 18.00
CA LYS A 265 -18.77 8.99 18.66
C LYS A 265 -17.27 9.22 18.63
N LEU A 266 -16.49 8.16 18.85
CA LEU A 266 -15.03 8.25 18.85
C LEU A 266 -14.51 8.56 17.44
N LEU A 267 -15.01 7.89 16.42
CA LEU A 267 -14.68 8.16 15.02
C LEU A 267 -15.04 9.60 14.63
N ALA A 268 -16.24 10.07 15.02
CA ALA A 268 -16.67 11.44 14.76
C ALA A 268 -15.77 12.48 15.45
N LYS A 269 -15.34 12.23 16.70
CA LYS A 269 -14.39 13.09 17.43
C LYS A 269 -13.10 13.34 16.64
N TYR A 270 -12.64 12.36 15.90
CA TYR A 270 -11.40 12.42 15.14
C TYR A 270 -11.60 12.67 13.64
N ASN A 271 -12.84 12.87 13.20
CA ASN A 271 -13.21 12.98 11.78
C ASN A 271 -12.76 11.78 10.95
N ILE A 272 -12.79 10.58 11.53
CA ILE A 272 -12.50 9.32 10.86
C ILE A 272 -13.81 8.76 10.30
N PRO A 273 -13.96 8.61 8.97
CA PRO A 273 -15.19 8.05 8.39
C PRO A 273 -15.28 6.53 8.65
N LYS A 274 -16.48 6.02 8.87
CA LYS A 274 -16.71 4.57 8.98
C LYS A 274 -16.76 3.85 7.64
N ILE A 275 -16.91 4.61 6.56
CA ILE A 275 -16.87 4.12 5.18
C ILE A 275 -15.99 5.07 4.38
N PHE A 276 -14.94 4.53 3.72
CA PHE A 276 -14.01 5.31 2.92
C PHE A 276 -13.42 4.45 1.78
N PRO A 277 -12.82 5.07 0.76
CA PRO A 277 -12.27 4.33 -0.36
C PRO A 277 -11.22 3.28 0.08
N ALA A 278 -11.29 2.09 -0.50
CA ALA A 278 -10.21 1.09 -0.47
C ALA A 278 -9.43 1.11 -1.78
N ILE A 279 -10.13 1.35 -2.90
CA ILE A 279 -9.52 1.48 -4.22
C ILE A 279 -10.21 2.63 -4.95
N LEU A 280 -9.40 3.55 -5.46
CA LEU A 280 -9.80 4.61 -6.37
C LEU A 280 -9.24 4.33 -7.76
N HIS A 281 -10.04 4.57 -8.80
CA HIS A 281 -9.67 4.37 -10.19
C HIS A 281 -10.10 5.55 -11.05
N ARG A 282 -9.28 5.91 -12.03
CA ARG A 282 -9.61 6.81 -13.14
C ARG A 282 -9.20 6.17 -14.45
N SER A 283 -10.10 6.16 -15.42
CA SER A 283 -9.84 5.62 -16.75
C SER A 283 -9.63 6.73 -17.80
N ILE A 284 -10.24 7.91 -17.63
CA ILE A 284 -10.23 9.02 -18.61
C ILE A 284 -9.91 10.33 -17.88
N PRO A 285 -9.04 11.19 -18.42
CA PRO A 285 -8.26 11.06 -19.66
C PRO A 285 -6.98 10.24 -19.54
N TYR A 286 -6.71 9.64 -18.39
CA TYR A 286 -5.54 8.80 -18.09
C TYR A 286 -5.96 7.69 -17.15
N THR A 287 -5.20 6.58 -17.14
CA THR A 287 -5.45 5.45 -16.26
C THR A 287 -4.63 5.58 -14.96
N PHE A 288 -5.32 5.61 -13.83
CA PHE A 288 -4.72 5.73 -12.51
C PHE A 288 -5.46 4.87 -11.49
N TYR A 289 -4.72 4.21 -10.62
CA TYR A 289 -5.23 3.49 -9.45
C TYR A 289 -4.52 3.98 -8.19
N TYR A 290 -5.30 4.18 -7.13
CA TYR A 290 -4.78 4.36 -5.77
C TYR A 290 -5.36 3.29 -4.86
N PHE A 291 -4.49 2.46 -4.28
CA PHE A 291 -4.87 1.47 -3.29
C PHE A 291 -4.65 2.04 -1.88
N CYS A 292 -5.73 2.21 -1.14
CA CYS A 292 -5.69 2.78 0.22
C CYS A 292 -5.27 1.74 1.27
N GLY A 293 -4.37 0.85 0.92
CA GLY A 293 -3.81 -0.20 1.77
C GLY A 293 -2.50 -0.70 1.21
N ASP A 294 -1.71 -1.33 2.06
CA ASP A 294 -0.42 -1.97 1.73
C ASP A 294 -0.70 -3.30 0.99
N PHE A 295 -1.22 -3.19 -0.26
CA PHE A 295 -1.75 -4.33 -1.01
C PHE A 295 -0.66 -5.18 -1.63
N ALA A 296 0.46 -4.60 -2.04
CA ALA A 296 1.55 -5.32 -2.70
C ALA A 296 2.40 -6.16 -1.72
N ASP A 297 2.38 -5.87 -0.42
CA ASP A 297 3.19 -6.58 0.57
C ASP A 297 2.59 -7.95 0.94
N ASN A 298 2.74 -8.96 0.09
CA ASN A 298 2.24 -10.32 0.37
C ASN A 298 3.40 -11.35 0.41
N PRO A 299 3.35 -12.34 1.34
CA PRO A 299 4.43 -13.31 1.55
C PRO A 299 4.40 -14.45 0.52
N THR A 300 4.38 -14.10 -0.76
CA THR A 300 4.27 -15.08 -1.85
C THR A 300 5.55 -15.88 -2.04
N LYS A 301 5.42 -17.17 -2.39
CA LYS A 301 6.56 -18.05 -2.67
C LYS A 301 6.78 -18.15 -4.17
N PHE A 302 7.87 -17.59 -4.67
CA PHE A 302 8.21 -17.51 -6.10
C PHE A 302 8.18 -18.85 -6.84
N ARG A 303 8.55 -19.96 -6.20
CA ARG A 303 8.52 -21.29 -6.83
C ARG A 303 7.16 -21.66 -7.42
N PHE A 304 6.08 -21.12 -6.87
CA PHE A 304 4.73 -21.39 -7.35
C PHE A 304 4.34 -20.55 -8.57
N ALA A 305 4.98 -19.42 -8.81
CA ALA A 305 4.73 -18.60 -10.00
C ALA A 305 5.05 -19.33 -11.31
N LYS A 306 5.95 -20.34 -11.26
CA LYS A 306 6.35 -21.13 -12.42
C LYS A 306 5.41 -22.32 -12.71
N LEU A 307 4.43 -22.58 -11.84
CA LEU A 307 3.49 -23.69 -11.99
C LEU A 307 2.23 -23.22 -12.71
N GLU A 308 2.09 -23.64 -13.95
CA GLU A 308 0.90 -23.35 -14.74
C GLU A 308 -0.36 -23.93 -14.08
N GLY A 309 -1.44 -23.14 -14.02
CA GLY A 309 -2.71 -23.58 -13.41
C GLY A 309 -2.72 -23.59 -11.88
N ILE A 310 -1.67 -23.11 -11.19
CA ILE A 310 -1.61 -23.09 -9.72
C ILE A 310 -2.76 -22.26 -9.10
N SER A 311 -3.29 -21.27 -9.82
CA SER A 311 -4.45 -20.49 -9.38
C SER A 311 -5.70 -21.34 -9.16
N GLY A 312 -5.86 -22.46 -9.87
CA GLY A 312 -6.92 -23.45 -9.65
C GLY A 312 -6.78 -24.19 -8.32
N LEU A 313 -5.59 -24.20 -7.73
CA LEU A 313 -5.28 -24.84 -6.44
C LEU A 313 -5.06 -23.82 -5.32
N LYS A 314 -5.50 -22.57 -5.51
CA LYS A 314 -5.27 -21.46 -4.56
C LYS A 314 -5.70 -21.76 -3.13
N PHE A 315 -6.75 -22.58 -2.94
CA PHE A 315 -7.25 -23.00 -1.63
C PHE A 315 -6.22 -23.79 -0.80
N LEU A 316 -5.17 -24.34 -1.43
CA LEU A 316 -4.04 -24.99 -0.74
C LEU A 316 -2.93 -24.00 -0.38
N MET A 317 -3.01 -22.74 -0.82
CA MET A 317 -1.94 -21.76 -0.70
C MET A 317 -2.10 -20.82 0.49
N TYR A 318 -3.25 -20.87 1.17
CA TYR A 318 -3.53 -20.06 2.36
C TYR A 318 -4.30 -20.86 3.41
N ASN A 319 -4.27 -20.40 4.66
CA ASN A 319 -5.05 -20.99 5.73
C ASN A 319 -6.50 -20.48 5.67
N ALA A 320 -7.45 -21.33 5.27
CA ALA A 320 -8.86 -20.94 5.16
C ALA A 320 -9.51 -20.60 6.52
N VAL A 321 -8.96 -21.10 7.63
CA VAL A 321 -9.45 -20.84 8.99
C VAL A 321 -8.92 -19.52 9.53
N ASP A 322 -7.69 -19.17 9.17
CA ASP A 322 -7.07 -17.90 9.56
C ASP A 322 -7.51 -16.79 8.62
N ILE A 323 -8.49 -16.01 9.07
CA ILE A 323 -9.02 -14.88 8.30
C ILE A 323 -8.04 -13.70 8.17
N THR A 324 -6.93 -13.74 8.92
CA THR A 324 -5.85 -12.75 8.86
C THR A 324 -4.69 -13.19 7.98
N ASP A 325 -4.76 -14.39 7.39
CA ASP A 325 -3.72 -14.87 6.48
C ASP A 325 -3.60 -13.96 5.25
N ARG A 326 -2.47 -13.29 5.13
CA ARG A 326 -2.17 -12.38 4.03
C ARG A 326 -2.11 -13.09 2.66
N ASN A 327 -1.80 -14.39 2.63
CA ASN A 327 -1.89 -15.18 1.39
C ASN A 327 -3.32 -15.29 0.88
N ARG A 328 -4.32 -15.32 1.78
CA ARG A 328 -5.72 -15.30 1.36
C ARG A 328 -6.07 -14.03 0.61
N PHE A 329 -5.66 -12.86 1.14
CA PHE A 329 -5.84 -11.58 0.45
C PHE A 329 -5.14 -11.58 -0.91
N PHE A 330 -3.90 -12.09 -0.99
CA PHE A 330 -3.19 -12.23 -2.25
C PHE A 330 -3.99 -13.02 -3.28
N TRP A 331 -4.38 -14.27 -2.95
CA TRP A 331 -5.00 -15.17 -3.91
C TRP A 331 -6.43 -14.83 -4.29
N GLU A 332 -7.21 -14.25 -3.37
CA GLU A 332 -8.63 -14.01 -3.59
C GLU A 332 -8.92 -12.58 -4.06
N PHE A 333 -8.03 -11.63 -3.78
CA PHE A 333 -8.30 -10.21 -4.06
C PHE A 333 -7.19 -9.54 -4.88
N TYR A 334 -5.96 -9.53 -4.37
CA TYR A 334 -4.87 -8.76 -4.98
C TYR A 334 -4.44 -9.30 -6.34
N MET A 335 -4.17 -10.60 -6.42
CA MET A 335 -3.73 -11.25 -7.67
C MET A 335 -4.76 -11.06 -8.79
N PRO A 336 -6.06 -11.43 -8.65
CA PRO A 336 -7.03 -11.22 -9.72
C PRO A 336 -7.24 -9.75 -10.09
N MET A 337 -7.15 -8.82 -9.12
CA MET A 337 -7.20 -7.39 -9.38
C MET A 337 -6.04 -6.94 -10.27
N ILE A 338 -4.80 -7.29 -9.92
CA ILE A 338 -3.60 -6.90 -10.68
C ILE A 338 -3.57 -7.57 -12.04
N GLN A 339 -3.98 -8.85 -12.15
CA GLN A 339 -4.12 -9.53 -13.44
C GLN A 339 -5.07 -8.77 -14.36
N SER A 340 -6.28 -8.43 -13.90
CA SER A 340 -7.24 -7.66 -14.70
C SER A 340 -6.68 -6.32 -15.16
N ILE A 341 -5.97 -5.59 -14.29
CA ILE A 341 -5.34 -4.31 -14.64
C ILE A 341 -4.22 -4.50 -15.68
N MET A 342 -3.38 -5.53 -15.53
CA MET A 342 -2.29 -5.81 -16.46
C MET A 342 -2.82 -6.27 -17.83
N ASP A 343 -3.86 -7.09 -17.85
CA ASP A 343 -4.51 -7.55 -19.08
C ASP A 343 -5.11 -6.38 -19.86
N ASP A 344 -5.83 -5.48 -19.19
CA ASP A 344 -6.35 -4.26 -19.80
C ASP A 344 -5.23 -3.39 -20.41
N CYS A 345 -4.13 -3.23 -19.68
CA CYS A 345 -2.96 -2.51 -20.17
C CYS A 345 -2.37 -3.15 -21.42
N TYR A 346 -2.26 -4.48 -21.42
CA TYR A 346 -1.72 -5.23 -22.53
C TYR A 346 -2.62 -5.15 -23.77
N GLN A 347 -3.93 -5.35 -23.62
CA GLN A 347 -4.90 -5.26 -24.71
C GLN A 347 -4.94 -3.85 -25.31
N ASN A 348 -4.94 -2.81 -24.48
CA ASN A 348 -4.88 -1.41 -24.92
C ASN A 348 -3.59 -1.07 -25.68
N ARG A 349 -2.48 -1.75 -25.39
CA ARG A 349 -1.23 -1.62 -26.15
C ARG A 349 -1.33 -2.30 -27.52
N LEU A 350 -1.93 -3.48 -27.61
CA LEU A 350 -2.10 -4.20 -28.88
C LEU A 350 -3.00 -3.43 -29.84
N SER A 351 -4.07 -2.81 -29.33
CA SER A 351 -5.02 -2.04 -30.15
C SER A 351 -4.45 -0.73 -30.72
N LYS A 352 -3.30 -0.24 -30.18
CA LYS A 352 -2.60 0.98 -30.65
C LYS A 352 -1.47 0.68 -31.63
N LYS A 353 -1.17 -0.57 -31.91
CA LYS A 353 -0.21 -1.00 -32.95
C LYS A 353 -0.92 -1.32 -34.24
#